data_f94fbaa9b972c39432bd88632d46a6e7
#
_entry.id   f94fbaa9b972c39432bd88632d46a6e7
#
_cell.length_a   1.000
_cell.length_b   1.000
_cell.length_c   1.000
_cell.angle_alpha   90.00
_cell.angle_beta   90.00
_cell.angle_gamma   90.00
#
_symmetry.space_group_name_H-M   'P 1'
#
loop_
_entity.id
_entity.type
_entity.pdbx_description
1 polymer ?
#
loop_
_entity_poly.entity_id
_entity_poly.type
_entity_poly.pdbx_seq_one_letter_code
_entity_poly.pdbx_strand_id
1 'polypeptide(L)'
;MTKIKICGLSRPQDVAYANQLLPDYVGFVFAASKRQIDFATAKHLKALLDPRILVVGVFVNAKIQDICDLNGIIDMVQLHGDEDEDYVARLKQVCAMPVIKAFRVGDDFERSETKADFVLFDTASKGAYGGTGQRFDWKSFKGKGDFFLAGGICADNAMLAIETLHPYCLDVSSGVETDGIKDFEKMKEIIAIVRKAGSQMKKGRFGEFGGQYIPETLMNAVLEVEEKYYFYKNDPTFVHELDTLLREYAGRPSLLYFAEKMTADLGGAKIYLKREDLNHTGSHKINNVLGQALLAKKMGKTRLIAETGAGQHGVATATAAALMGMECDIFMGREDTERQALNVFRMELLGARVHAVTTGTQTLKDAVNEAFRAWTMRIEDTFYVLGSVMGPHPYPTIVRDFQKVIGKEVKAQLLEKEGRLPDMLIACVGGGSNAMGLFYEFINDATVELVGVEAAGLGVDTDKHAATIAKGSPGIFHGMKSVFLQNEGGQIAPVHSISAGLDYPGIGPEHAQLSAIARARYESATDDEAVAAFEYLSRAEGIIPAIESAHAIAYCMKVAPTMGKDKIIVVNLSGRGDKDVAAIARYKGVNIHE
;
A
#
# COMPACT_ATOMS: atom_id res chain seq x y z
N MET A 1 2.77 -12.39 -0.53
CA MET A 1 3.24 -12.36 0.88
C MET A 1 3.22 -13.78 1.39
N THR A 2 4.34 -14.29 1.90
CA THR A 2 4.41 -15.65 2.45
C THR A 2 3.48 -15.76 3.65
N LYS A 3 2.63 -16.79 3.68
CA LYS A 3 1.72 -17.11 4.79
C LYS A 3 2.41 -18.01 5.82
N ILE A 4 1.77 -18.20 6.98
CA ILE A 4 2.29 -19.11 8.01
C ILE A 4 1.20 -20.07 8.49
N LYS A 5 1.56 -21.34 8.60
CA LYS A 5 0.77 -22.41 9.20
C LYS A 5 1.47 -22.92 10.45
N ILE A 6 0.75 -22.96 11.58
CA ILE A 6 1.21 -23.61 12.81
C ILE A 6 0.54 -24.97 12.90
N CYS A 7 1.30 -26.03 12.69
CA CYS A 7 0.79 -27.39 12.56
C CYS A 7 0.85 -28.18 13.87
N GLY A 8 -0.20 -28.96 14.17
CA GLY A 8 -0.24 -29.87 15.31
C GLY A 8 -0.72 -29.23 16.61
N LEU A 9 -1.71 -28.34 16.54
CA LEU A 9 -2.45 -27.87 17.73
C LEU A 9 -3.29 -29.02 18.29
N SER A 10 -3.19 -29.26 19.59
CA SER A 10 -3.90 -30.36 20.24
C SER A 10 -4.57 -30.00 21.56
N ARG A 11 -4.37 -28.77 22.06
CA ARG A 11 -4.90 -28.31 23.36
C ARG A 11 -5.64 -26.97 23.21
N PRO A 12 -6.63 -26.67 24.06
CA PRO A 12 -7.26 -25.34 24.10
C PRO A 12 -6.25 -24.18 24.28
N GLN A 13 -5.17 -24.42 25.04
CA GLN A 13 -4.11 -23.42 25.22
C GLN A 13 -3.39 -23.08 23.90
N ASP A 14 -3.17 -24.08 23.03
CA ASP A 14 -2.55 -23.85 21.71
C ASP A 14 -3.44 -22.96 20.84
N VAL A 15 -4.77 -23.16 20.92
CA VAL A 15 -5.76 -22.32 20.24
C VAL A 15 -5.78 -20.90 20.81
N ALA A 16 -5.68 -20.75 22.14
CA ALA A 16 -5.57 -19.42 22.76
C ALA A 16 -4.34 -18.66 22.28
N TYR A 17 -3.21 -19.34 22.11
CA TYR A 17 -2.01 -18.75 21.52
C TYR A 17 -2.21 -18.34 20.06
N ALA A 18 -2.83 -19.22 19.26
CA ALA A 18 -3.15 -18.92 17.87
C ALA A 18 -4.09 -17.71 17.73
N ASN A 19 -5.12 -17.61 18.58
CA ASN A 19 -6.05 -16.46 18.59
C ASN A 19 -5.37 -15.11 18.91
N GLN A 20 -4.36 -15.13 19.78
CA GLN A 20 -3.58 -13.92 20.07
C GLN A 20 -2.62 -13.54 18.94
N LEU A 21 -2.06 -14.52 18.25
CA LEU A 21 -0.98 -14.32 17.27
C LEU A 21 -1.47 -14.29 15.82
N LEU A 22 -2.69 -14.79 15.56
CA LEU A 22 -3.38 -14.79 14.27
C LEU A 22 -2.52 -15.34 13.11
N PRO A 23 -2.01 -16.58 13.16
CA PRO A 23 -1.43 -17.22 11.98
C PRO A 23 -2.50 -17.37 10.88
N ASP A 24 -2.08 -17.52 9.62
CA ASP A 24 -3.03 -17.69 8.50
C ASP A 24 -3.72 -19.06 8.56
N TYR A 25 -2.97 -20.08 8.99
CA TYR A 25 -3.45 -21.44 9.11
C TYR A 25 -3.04 -22.09 10.43
N VAL A 26 -3.88 -23.03 10.91
CA VAL A 26 -3.49 -24.00 11.94
C VAL A 26 -3.68 -25.42 11.42
N GLY A 27 -2.90 -26.38 11.90
CA GLY A 27 -2.99 -27.77 11.51
C GLY A 27 -3.56 -28.65 12.62
N PHE A 28 -4.62 -29.44 12.35
CA PHE A 28 -5.13 -30.52 13.17
C PHE A 28 -4.66 -31.85 12.58
N VAL A 29 -3.97 -32.67 13.37
CA VAL A 29 -3.38 -33.92 12.89
C VAL A 29 -4.29 -35.09 13.25
N PHE A 30 -4.80 -35.78 12.24
CA PHE A 30 -5.64 -36.98 12.40
C PHE A 30 -4.86 -38.28 12.21
N ALA A 31 -3.61 -38.17 11.76
CA ALA A 31 -2.71 -39.31 11.60
C ALA A 31 -2.01 -39.71 12.91
N ALA A 32 -1.64 -40.99 13.02
CA ALA A 32 -0.94 -41.52 14.19
C ALA A 32 0.35 -40.75 14.48
N SER A 33 0.37 -40.00 15.53
CA SER A 33 1.50 -39.19 15.99
C SER A 33 1.27 -38.71 17.42
N LYS A 34 2.31 -38.15 18.06
CA LYS A 34 2.16 -37.51 19.37
C LYS A 34 1.26 -36.26 19.38
N ARG A 35 0.87 -35.76 18.19
CA ARG A 35 -0.01 -34.60 18.01
C ARG A 35 -1.38 -34.99 17.49
N GLN A 36 -1.69 -36.28 17.44
CA GLN A 36 -2.98 -36.78 16.96
C GLN A 36 -4.11 -36.31 17.85
N ILE A 37 -5.18 -35.84 17.22
CA ILE A 37 -6.45 -35.53 17.86
C ILE A 37 -7.60 -36.32 17.19
N ASP A 38 -8.67 -36.55 17.96
CA ASP A 38 -9.88 -37.15 17.44
C ASP A 38 -10.88 -36.09 16.94
N PHE A 39 -11.98 -36.56 16.35
CA PHE A 39 -13.04 -35.71 15.81
C PHE A 39 -13.68 -34.81 16.89
N ALA A 40 -13.91 -35.33 18.10
CA ALA A 40 -14.55 -34.56 19.17
C ALA A 40 -13.66 -33.42 19.64
N THR A 41 -12.36 -33.69 19.80
CA THR A 41 -11.34 -32.70 20.13
C THR A 41 -11.21 -31.63 19.03
N ALA A 42 -11.17 -32.05 17.76
CA ALA A 42 -11.08 -31.12 16.62
C ALA A 42 -12.27 -30.15 16.58
N LYS A 43 -13.49 -30.67 16.76
CA LYS A 43 -14.73 -29.88 16.84
C LYS A 43 -14.70 -28.88 18.00
N HIS A 44 -14.24 -29.33 19.17
CA HIS A 44 -14.11 -28.44 20.33
C HIS A 44 -13.05 -27.32 20.08
N LEU A 45 -11.89 -27.66 19.56
CA LEU A 45 -10.82 -26.69 19.29
C LEU A 45 -11.23 -25.70 18.18
N LYS A 46 -11.93 -26.15 17.13
CA LYS A 46 -12.47 -25.26 16.07
C LYS A 46 -13.46 -24.25 16.63
N ALA A 47 -14.31 -24.66 17.58
CA ALA A 47 -15.29 -23.77 18.22
C ALA A 47 -14.64 -22.67 19.07
N LEU A 48 -13.41 -22.87 19.54
CA LEU A 48 -12.62 -21.88 20.29
C LEU A 48 -11.75 -21.00 19.41
N LEU A 49 -11.55 -21.38 18.13
CA LEU A 49 -10.62 -20.72 17.21
C LEU A 49 -11.24 -19.46 16.60
N ASP A 50 -10.44 -18.40 16.49
CA ASP A 50 -10.83 -17.18 15.76
C ASP A 50 -11.20 -17.52 14.31
N PRO A 51 -12.37 -17.09 13.81
CA PRO A 51 -12.85 -17.44 12.46
C PRO A 51 -11.97 -16.97 11.30
N ARG A 52 -11.05 -16.05 11.55
CA ARG A 52 -10.07 -15.58 10.57
C ARG A 52 -8.95 -16.60 10.30
N ILE A 53 -8.76 -17.58 11.19
CA ILE A 53 -7.73 -18.61 11.08
C ILE A 53 -8.31 -19.85 10.41
N LEU A 54 -7.71 -20.25 9.28
CA LEU A 54 -8.15 -21.44 8.55
C LEU A 54 -7.55 -22.72 9.16
N VAL A 55 -8.34 -23.78 9.20
CA VAL A 55 -7.93 -25.08 9.74
C VAL A 55 -7.58 -26.06 8.63
N VAL A 56 -6.36 -26.61 8.67
CA VAL A 56 -5.89 -27.66 7.78
C VAL A 56 -5.91 -29.00 8.51
N GLY A 57 -6.73 -29.95 8.06
CA GLY A 57 -6.71 -31.33 8.54
C GLY A 57 -5.58 -32.13 7.88
N VAL A 58 -4.72 -32.74 8.68
CA VAL A 58 -3.56 -33.50 8.19
C VAL A 58 -3.82 -35.00 8.32
N PHE A 59 -3.75 -35.71 7.21
CA PHE A 59 -4.08 -37.13 7.06
C PHE A 59 -2.90 -37.92 6.47
N VAL A 60 -2.83 -39.20 6.80
CA VAL A 60 -1.90 -40.19 6.23
C VAL A 60 -2.71 -41.43 5.87
N ASN A 61 -2.89 -41.69 4.59
CA ASN A 61 -3.60 -42.87 4.05
C ASN A 61 -5.01 -43.09 4.67
N ALA A 62 -5.71 -42.00 4.99
CA ALA A 62 -7.05 -42.04 5.58
C ALA A 62 -8.12 -42.48 4.57
N LYS A 63 -9.27 -42.95 5.04
CA LYS A 63 -10.42 -43.18 4.15
C LYS A 63 -11.06 -41.83 3.78
N ILE A 64 -11.48 -41.71 2.52
CA ILE A 64 -12.10 -40.48 2.01
C ILE A 64 -13.32 -40.08 2.83
N GLN A 65 -14.11 -41.04 3.29
CA GLN A 65 -15.28 -40.78 4.14
C GLN A 65 -14.90 -40.09 5.46
N ASP A 66 -13.82 -40.54 6.12
CA ASP A 66 -13.36 -39.96 7.39
C ASP A 66 -12.95 -38.51 7.22
N ILE A 67 -12.45 -38.14 6.04
CA ILE A 67 -12.10 -36.75 5.67
C ILE A 67 -13.38 -35.93 5.42
N CYS A 68 -14.35 -36.49 4.70
CA CYS A 68 -15.60 -35.80 4.38
C CYS A 68 -16.44 -35.52 5.63
N ASP A 69 -16.39 -36.40 6.64
CA ASP A 69 -17.09 -36.22 7.92
C ASP A 69 -16.60 -35.02 8.73
N LEU A 70 -15.42 -34.49 8.40
CA LEU A 70 -14.83 -33.28 9.01
C LEU A 70 -15.23 -31.97 8.31
N ASN A 71 -16.13 -32.04 7.32
CA ASN A 71 -16.62 -30.83 6.65
C ASN A 71 -17.27 -29.86 7.65
N GLY A 72 -16.89 -28.57 7.59
CA GLY A 72 -17.29 -27.54 8.55
C GLY A 72 -16.46 -27.51 9.84
N ILE A 73 -15.52 -28.45 10.05
CA ILE A 73 -14.53 -28.41 11.13
C ILE A 73 -13.16 -28.02 10.60
N ILE A 74 -12.78 -28.57 9.44
CA ILE A 74 -11.56 -28.17 8.71
C ILE A 74 -11.93 -27.38 7.45
N ASP A 75 -11.03 -26.52 7.02
CA ASP A 75 -11.20 -25.65 5.85
C ASP A 75 -10.38 -26.15 4.64
N MET A 76 -9.34 -26.98 4.87
CA MET A 76 -8.47 -27.58 3.85
C MET A 76 -8.03 -28.98 4.28
N VAL A 77 -7.70 -29.82 3.30
CA VAL A 77 -7.21 -31.19 3.50
C VAL A 77 -5.73 -31.27 3.12
N GLN A 78 -4.87 -31.77 4.00
CA GLN A 78 -3.47 -32.08 3.70
C GLN A 78 -3.25 -33.59 3.71
N LEU A 79 -2.88 -34.14 2.54
CA LEU A 79 -2.52 -35.54 2.33
C LEU A 79 -1.01 -35.69 2.51
N HIS A 80 -0.59 -36.34 3.59
CA HIS A 80 0.82 -36.44 3.99
C HIS A 80 1.37 -37.87 3.95
N GLY A 81 0.60 -38.79 3.38
CA GLY A 81 0.93 -40.19 3.18
C GLY A 81 1.34 -40.51 1.75
N ASP A 82 1.05 -41.77 1.37
CA ASP A 82 1.41 -42.31 0.06
C ASP A 82 0.19 -42.31 -0.90
N GLU A 83 -0.81 -41.43 -0.63
CA GLU A 83 -2.01 -41.28 -1.46
C GLU A 83 -1.59 -40.93 -2.90
N ASP A 84 -2.08 -41.71 -3.88
CA ASP A 84 -1.81 -41.53 -5.31
C ASP A 84 -2.74 -40.49 -5.95
N GLU A 85 -2.51 -40.17 -7.22
CA GLU A 85 -3.29 -39.20 -7.97
C GLU A 85 -4.76 -39.63 -8.21
N ASP A 86 -5.02 -40.95 -8.21
CA ASP A 86 -6.38 -41.47 -8.29
C ASP A 86 -7.14 -41.25 -6.99
N TYR A 87 -6.45 -41.36 -5.85
CA TYR A 87 -7.03 -41.00 -4.55
C TYR A 87 -7.35 -39.50 -4.50
N VAL A 88 -6.41 -38.62 -4.93
CA VAL A 88 -6.61 -37.17 -4.98
C VAL A 88 -7.81 -36.84 -5.87
N ALA A 89 -7.92 -37.45 -7.06
CA ALA A 89 -9.02 -37.23 -7.97
C ALA A 89 -10.38 -37.64 -7.38
N ARG A 90 -10.46 -38.82 -6.73
CA ARG A 90 -11.69 -39.30 -6.05
C ARG A 90 -12.08 -38.41 -4.88
N LEU A 91 -11.11 -37.98 -4.07
CA LEU A 91 -11.36 -37.06 -2.96
C LEU A 91 -11.99 -35.74 -3.46
N LYS A 92 -11.42 -35.14 -4.52
CA LYS A 92 -11.93 -33.90 -5.10
C LYS A 92 -13.31 -34.01 -5.77
N GLN A 93 -13.76 -35.21 -6.12
CA GLN A 93 -15.12 -35.43 -6.64
C GLN A 93 -16.19 -35.35 -5.54
N VAL A 94 -15.85 -35.69 -4.28
CA VAL A 94 -16.80 -35.78 -3.18
C VAL A 94 -16.57 -34.76 -2.08
N CYS A 95 -15.44 -34.07 -2.10
CA CYS A 95 -15.03 -33.09 -1.11
C CYS A 95 -14.71 -31.76 -1.79
N ALA A 96 -15.42 -30.69 -1.43
CA ALA A 96 -15.23 -29.35 -1.99
C ALA A 96 -14.05 -28.57 -1.35
N MET A 97 -13.44 -29.11 -0.29
CA MET A 97 -12.31 -28.46 0.38
C MET A 97 -11.05 -28.52 -0.48
N PRO A 98 -10.23 -27.44 -0.53
CA PRO A 98 -8.94 -27.46 -1.18
C PRO A 98 -8.02 -28.54 -0.64
N VAL A 99 -7.26 -29.20 -1.52
CA VAL A 99 -6.36 -30.31 -1.20
C VAL A 99 -4.91 -29.88 -1.35
N ILE A 100 -4.11 -30.10 -0.32
CA ILE A 100 -2.65 -29.98 -0.28
C ILE A 100 -2.05 -31.38 -0.36
N LYS A 101 -1.22 -31.68 -1.37
CA LYS A 101 -0.48 -32.94 -1.44
C LYS A 101 0.96 -32.73 -0.97
N ALA A 102 1.38 -33.47 0.05
CA ALA A 102 2.74 -33.43 0.55
C ALA A 102 3.66 -34.35 -0.28
N PHE A 103 4.84 -33.82 -0.61
CA PHE A 103 5.94 -34.53 -1.26
C PHE A 103 7.17 -34.50 -0.36
N ARG A 104 7.87 -35.63 -0.25
CA ARG A 104 9.12 -35.73 0.50
C ARG A 104 10.28 -35.40 -0.41
N VAL A 105 11.05 -34.38 -0.04
CA VAL A 105 12.20 -33.90 -0.81
C VAL A 105 13.47 -34.53 -0.26
N GLY A 106 14.17 -35.31 -1.11
CA GLY A 106 15.53 -35.83 -0.91
C GLY A 106 16.46 -35.29 -1.99
N ASP A 107 17.71 -35.80 -2.05
CA ASP A 107 18.75 -35.31 -2.95
C ASP A 107 18.42 -35.47 -4.45
N ASP A 108 17.57 -36.43 -4.83
CA ASP A 108 17.19 -36.73 -6.20
C ASP A 108 15.70 -36.42 -6.50
N PHE A 109 15.14 -35.39 -5.86
CA PHE A 109 13.72 -35.07 -6.00
C PHE A 109 13.37 -34.48 -7.37
N GLU A 110 12.51 -35.17 -8.13
CA GLU A 110 11.81 -34.62 -9.30
C GLU A 110 10.32 -34.39 -8.97
N ARG A 111 9.80 -33.20 -9.28
CA ARG A 111 8.40 -32.85 -9.04
C ARG A 111 7.49 -33.68 -9.96
N SER A 112 6.61 -34.46 -9.37
CA SER A 112 5.50 -35.11 -10.09
C SER A 112 4.34 -34.10 -10.29
N GLU A 113 3.64 -34.18 -11.41
CA GLU A 113 2.38 -33.46 -11.61
C GLU A 113 1.32 -33.99 -10.66
N THR A 114 0.49 -33.11 -10.10
CA THR A 114 -0.59 -33.47 -9.19
C THR A 114 -1.89 -32.71 -9.51
N LYS A 115 -3.03 -33.37 -9.26
CA LYS A 115 -4.37 -32.78 -9.32
C LYS A 115 -4.77 -32.03 -8.05
N ALA A 116 -3.92 -32.00 -7.01
CA ALA A 116 -4.14 -31.24 -5.79
C ALA A 116 -4.08 -29.73 -6.08
N ASP A 117 -4.76 -28.92 -5.27
CA ASP A 117 -4.82 -27.46 -5.42
C ASP A 117 -3.51 -26.80 -4.99
N PHE A 118 -2.83 -27.41 -4.00
CA PHE A 118 -1.52 -26.97 -3.52
C PHE A 118 -0.59 -28.17 -3.33
N VAL A 119 0.71 -27.89 -3.37
CA VAL A 119 1.76 -28.84 -2.99
C VAL A 119 2.42 -28.41 -1.69
N LEU A 120 2.87 -29.38 -0.90
CA LEU A 120 3.71 -29.15 0.27
C LEU A 120 5.01 -29.95 0.10
N PHE A 121 6.14 -29.30 0.32
CA PHE A 121 7.44 -29.95 0.32
C PHE A 121 7.94 -30.10 1.76
N ASP A 122 8.21 -31.34 2.17
CA ASP A 122 8.75 -31.68 3.49
C ASP A 122 10.09 -32.44 3.32
N THR A 123 10.96 -32.33 4.31
CA THR A 123 12.26 -33.03 4.28
C THR A 123 12.06 -34.53 4.35
N ALA A 124 12.70 -35.29 3.43
CA ALA A 124 12.71 -36.74 3.46
C ALA A 124 13.44 -37.28 4.69
N SER A 125 12.79 -38.15 5.46
CA SER A 125 13.44 -38.88 6.55
C SER A 125 13.14 -40.36 6.45
N LYS A 126 14.15 -41.23 6.66
CA LYS A 126 13.96 -42.68 6.63
C LYS A 126 13.02 -43.12 7.76
N GLY A 127 11.82 -43.59 7.40
CA GLY A 127 10.92 -44.30 8.31
C GLY A 127 9.96 -43.45 9.15
N ALA A 128 9.83 -42.12 8.90
CA ALA A 128 8.87 -41.28 9.60
C ALA A 128 8.07 -40.37 8.65
N TYR A 129 6.76 -40.20 8.87
CA TYR A 129 5.91 -39.25 8.17
C TYR A 129 5.99 -37.88 8.87
N GLY A 130 7.05 -37.07 8.55
CA GLY A 130 7.23 -35.69 9.00
C GLY A 130 7.82 -35.50 10.41
N GLY A 131 8.24 -34.28 10.71
CA GLY A 131 8.59 -33.85 12.08
C GLY A 131 9.99 -34.17 12.60
N THR A 132 10.98 -34.47 11.75
CA THR A 132 12.34 -34.85 12.15
C THR A 132 13.27 -33.69 12.47
N GLY A 133 12.90 -32.44 12.14
CA GLY A 133 13.71 -31.25 12.40
C GLY A 133 14.92 -31.05 11.48
N GLN A 134 15.13 -31.97 10.49
CA GLN A 134 16.20 -31.85 9.51
C GLN A 134 15.76 -31.04 8.27
N ARG A 135 16.73 -30.43 7.56
CA ARG A 135 16.52 -29.65 6.35
C ARG A 135 17.10 -30.37 5.14
N PHE A 136 16.43 -30.27 3.97
CA PHE A 136 17.06 -30.59 2.68
C PHE A 136 17.86 -29.38 2.16
N ASP A 137 18.68 -29.55 1.12
CA ASP A 137 19.46 -28.47 0.55
C ASP A 137 18.54 -27.53 -0.28
N TRP A 138 18.21 -26.38 0.30
CA TRP A 138 17.36 -25.37 -0.35
C TRP A 138 17.97 -24.75 -1.61
N LYS A 139 19.31 -24.77 -1.76
CA LYS A 139 20.00 -24.19 -2.92
C LYS A 139 19.83 -25.03 -4.18
N SER A 140 19.71 -26.34 -4.02
CA SER A 140 19.49 -27.28 -5.12
C SER A 140 18.00 -27.45 -5.50
N PHE A 141 17.08 -26.91 -4.70
CA PHE A 141 15.65 -27.09 -4.88
C PHE A 141 15.11 -26.30 -6.10
N LYS A 142 14.46 -27.01 -7.04
CA LYS A 142 13.93 -26.47 -8.31
C LYS A 142 12.40 -26.37 -8.33
N GLY A 143 11.73 -26.34 -7.19
CA GLY A 143 10.28 -26.16 -7.12
C GLY A 143 9.84 -24.80 -7.70
N LYS A 144 8.77 -24.80 -8.50
CA LYS A 144 8.15 -23.58 -9.08
C LYS A 144 6.67 -23.53 -8.71
N GLY A 145 6.10 -22.31 -8.62
CA GLY A 145 4.69 -22.07 -8.31
C GLY A 145 4.44 -21.94 -6.80
N ASP A 146 3.16 -21.83 -6.43
CA ASP A 146 2.72 -21.67 -5.04
C ASP A 146 2.81 -23.01 -4.29
N PHE A 147 3.61 -23.06 -3.22
CA PHE A 147 3.80 -24.26 -2.42
C PHE A 147 3.93 -23.95 -0.92
N PHE A 148 3.58 -24.92 -0.09
CA PHE A 148 3.87 -24.93 1.33
C PHE A 148 5.26 -25.54 1.54
N LEU A 149 6.07 -24.93 2.41
CA LEU A 149 7.39 -25.44 2.78
C LEU A 149 7.35 -25.89 4.23
N ALA A 150 7.64 -27.18 4.44
CA ALA A 150 7.79 -27.82 5.74
C ALA A 150 9.22 -28.38 5.91
N GLY A 151 9.47 -29.02 7.05
CA GLY A 151 10.76 -29.68 7.34
C GLY A 151 11.77 -28.78 8.04
N GLY A 152 11.83 -28.87 9.36
CA GLY A 152 12.84 -28.20 10.19
C GLY A 152 12.78 -26.67 10.20
N ILE A 153 11.65 -26.08 9.83
CA ILE A 153 11.45 -24.62 9.87
C ILE A 153 11.35 -24.15 11.32
N CYS A 154 12.14 -23.12 11.66
CA CYS A 154 12.16 -22.44 12.96
C CYS A 154 12.52 -20.95 12.78
N ALA A 155 12.54 -20.18 13.87
CA ALA A 155 12.87 -18.75 13.81
C ALA A 155 14.21 -18.45 13.13
N ASP A 156 15.26 -19.26 13.44
CA ASP A 156 16.62 -19.05 12.92
C ASP A 156 16.74 -19.18 11.40
N ASN A 157 15.82 -19.90 10.74
CA ASN A 157 15.95 -20.21 9.31
C ASN A 157 14.76 -19.73 8.46
N ALA A 158 13.68 -19.28 9.09
CA ALA A 158 12.46 -18.86 8.39
C ALA A 158 12.71 -17.74 7.37
N MET A 159 13.53 -16.73 7.73
CA MET A 159 13.88 -15.65 6.82
C MET A 159 14.64 -16.17 5.60
N LEU A 160 15.65 -16.98 5.81
CA LEU A 160 16.45 -17.58 4.71
C LEU A 160 15.57 -18.46 3.80
N ALA A 161 14.64 -19.24 4.37
CA ALA A 161 13.68 -20.03 3.61
C ALA A 161 12.81 -19.16 2.69
N ILE A 162 12.29 -18.05 3.22
CA ILE A 162 11.46 -17.11 2.46
C ILE A 162 12.26 -16.43 1.34
N GLU A 163 13.46 -15.95 1.63
CA GLU A 163 14.32 -15.26 0.66
C GLU A 163 14.87 -16.17 -0.44
N THR A 164 15.11 -17.45 -0.13
CA THR A 164 15.70 -18.40 -1.09
C THR A 164 14.64 -19.05 -1.98
N LEU A 165 13.50 -19.45 -1.38
CA LEU A 165 12.52 -20.32 -2.03
C LEU A 165 11.20 -19.63 -2.37
N HIS A 166 10.92 -18.46 -1.78
CA HIS A 166 9.67 -17.71 -1.97
C HIS A 166 8.41 -18.56 -1.81
N PRO A 167 8.26 -19.37 -0.73
CA PRO A 167 7.12 -20.24 -0.56
C PRO A 167 5.82 -19.44 -0.39
N TYR A 168 4.69 -20.02 -0.84
CA TYR A 168 3.37 -19.51 -0.54
C TYR A 168 3.09 -19.50 0.97
N CYS A 169 3.48 -20.57 1.68
CA CYS A 169 3.28 -20.72 3.12
C CYS A 169 4.44 -21.49 3.77
N LEU A 170 4.90 -21.02 4.93
CA LEU A 170 5.75 -21.82 5.82
C LEU A 170 4.87 -22.68 6.73
N ASP A 171 5.09 -23.99 6.74
CA ASP A 171 4.42 -24.96 7.63
C ASP A 171 5.34 -25.34 8.78
N VAL A 172 5.02 -24.89 9.98
CA VAL A 172 5.87 -25.03 11.17
C VAL A 172 5.17 -25.90 12.22
N SER A 173 5.88 -26.92 12.67
CA SER A 173 5.38 -27.80 13.75
C SER A 173 6.33 -27.83 14.94
N SER A 174 7.39 -28.64 14.89
CA SER A 174 8.36 -28.80 16.00
C SER A 174 9.17 -27.55 16.28
N GLY A 175 9.41 -26.69 15.27
CA GLY A 175 10.18 -25.45 15.43
C GLY A 175 9.56 -24.41 16.37
N VAL A 176 8.29 -24.61 16.75
CA VAL A 176 7.58 -23.76 17.73
C VAL A 176 7.14 -24.54 18.97
N GLU A 177 7.88 -25.60 19.31
CA GLU A 177 7.61 -26.42 20.49
C GLU A 177 8.74 -26.35 21.50
N THR A 178 8.39 -26.45 22.79
CA THR A 178 9.28 -26.76 23.92
C THR A 178 8.74 -28.01 24.57
N ASP A 179 9.60 -29.05 24.71
CA ASP A 179 9.23 -30.36 25.24
C ASP A 179 8.04 -31.04 24.54
N GLY A 180 7.89 -30.77 23.22
CA GLY A 180 6.82 -31.32 22.39
C GLY A 180 5.47 -30.63 22.54
N ILE A 181 5.42 -29.47 23.16
CA ILE A 181 4.23 -28.65 23.44
C ILE A 181 4.42 -27.29 22.74
N LYS A 182 3.35 -26.72 22.15
CA LYS A 182 3.40 -25.39 21.51
C LYS A 182 3.82 -24.33 22.52
N ASP A 183 4.83 -23.55 22.15
CA ASP A 183 5.43 -22.48 22.93
C ASP A 183 5.02 -21.11 22.36
N PHE A 184 4.44 -20.28 23.22
CA PHE A 184 3.89 -18.98 22.79
C PHE A 184 4.96 -18.03 22.24
N GLU A 185 6.13 -17.94 22.90
CA GLU A 185 7.18 -17.00 22.46
C GLU A 185 7.83 -17.45 21.15
N LYS A 186 8.02 -18.75 20.95
CA LYS A 186 8.50 -19.30 19.67
C LYS A 186 7.49 -19.11 18.53
N MET A 187 6.19 -19.32 18.81
CA MET A 187 5.13 -19.02 17.84
C MET A 187 5.11 -17.53 17.47
N LYS A 188 5.18 -16.66 18.45
CA LYS A 188 5.19 -15.20 18.29
C LYS A 188 6.41 -14.75 17.47
N GLU A 189 7.58 -15.27 17.79
CA GLU A 189 8.83 -14.94 17.09
C GLU A 189 8.77 -15.31 15.60
N ILE A 190 8.39 -16.54 15.27
CA ILE A 190 8.37 -16.97 13.88
C ILE A 190 7.27 -16.28 13.07
N ILE A 191 6.09 -16.04 13.67
CA ILE A 191 5.02 -15.27 13.03
C ILE A 191 5.49 -13.82 12.75
N ALA A 192 6.20 -13.21 13.71
CA ALA A 192 6.78 -11.88 13.51
C ALA A 192 7.82 -11.87 12.37
N ILE A 193 8.67 -12.90 12.26
CA ILE A 193 9.64 -13.05 11.16
C ILE A 193 8.90 -13.17 9.81
N VAL A 194 7.87 -14.01 9.71
CA VAL A 194 7.11 -14.20 8.46
C VAL A 194 6.36 -12.91 8.09
N ARG A 195 5.74 -12.23 9.05
CA ARG A 195 5.10 -10.92 8.83
C ARG A 195 6.11 -9.86 8.42
N LYS A 196 7.28 -9.84 9.06
CA LYS A 196 8.40 -8.96 8.71
C LYS A 196 8.97 -9.29 7.33
N ALA A 197 9.17 -10.56 6.99
CA ALA A 197 9.59 -10.98 5.66
C ALA A 197 8.55 -10.63 4.59
N GLY A 198 7.26 -10.73 4.91
CA GLY A 198 6.18 -10.22 4.06
C GLY A 198 6.20 -8.69 3.93
N SER A 199 6.73 -7.96 4.91
CA SER A 199 6.97 -6.51 4.88
C SER A 199 8.38 -6.15 4.37
N GLN A 200 9.35 -7.08 4.41
CA GLN A 200 10.59 -7.03 3.65
C GLN A 200 10.35 -7.55 2.21
N MET A 201 9.34 -6.99 1.52
CA MET A 201 9.46 -6.82 0.09
C MET A 201 10.88 -6.35 -0.19
N LYS A 202 11.56 -6.86 -1.22
CA LYS A 202 12.90 -6.40 -1.62
C LYS A 202 12.93 -4.90 -1.41
N LYS A 203 13.83 -4.42 -0.57
CA LYS A 203 13.92 -3.03 -0.12
C LYS A 203 13.63 -2.10 -1.30
N GLY A 204 12.60 -1.26 -1.21
CA GLY A 204 12.17 -0.41 -2.32
C GLY A 204 11.36 -1.06 -3.44
N ARG A 205 10.84 -2.26 -3.24
CA ARG A 205 9.95 -2.93 -4.20
C ARG A 205 8.54 -3.09 -3.64
N PHE A 206 7.56 -2.92 -4.52
CA PHE A 206 6.14 -3.16 -4.32
C PHE A 206 5.73 -4.17 -5.40
N GLY A 207 5.83 -5.48 -5.09
CA GLY A 207 5.75 -6.52 -6.10
C GLY A 207 6.85 -6.34 -7.18
N GLU A 208 6.44 -6.20 -8.43
CA GLU A 208 7.36 -5.92 -9.54
C GLU A 208 7.72 -4.43 -9.70
N PHE A 209 7.01 -3.52 -9.03
CA PHE A 209 7.18 -2.08 -9.15
C PHE A 209 8.18 -1.51 -8.12
N GLY A 210 8.51 -0.21 -8.23
CA GLY A 210 9.50 0.46 -7.39
C GLY A 210 10.93 0.32 -7.90
N GLY A 211 11.89 0.32 -7.01
CA GLY A 211 13.33 0.21 -7.31
C GLY A 211 14.05 1.55 -7.37
N GLN A 212 15.30 1.53 -7.83
CA GLN A 212 16.22 2.69 -7.89
C GLN A 212 16.83 2.75 -9.29
N TYR A 213 16.08 3.27 -10.26
CA TYR A 213 16.52 3.39 -11.66
C TYR A 213 17.05 4.81 -11.93
N ILE A 214 18.16 5.15 -11.30
CA ILE A 214 18.77 6.47 -11.34
C ILE A 214 20.20 6.40 -11.88
N PRO A 215 20.76 7.51 -12.40
CA PRO A 215 22.16 7.61 -12.74
C PRO A 215 23.04 7.31 -11.53
N GLU A 216 24.20 6.68 -11.77
CA GLU A 216 25.18 6.33 -10.72
C GLU A 216 25.63 7.55 -9.92
N THR A 217 25.69 8.71 -10.54
CA THR A 217 26.01 10.00 -9.90
C THR A 217 25.08 10.38 -8.76
N LEU A 218 23.83 9.92 -8.77
CA LEU A 218 22.86 10.17 -7.69
C LEU A 218 22.75 9.02 -6.68
N MET A 219 23.36 7.86 -6.96
CA MET A 219 23.18 6.68 -6.14
C MET A 219 23.61 6.91 -4.69
N ASN A 220 24.78 7.54 -4.47
CA ASN A 220 25.27 7.82 -3.12
C ASN A 220 24.33 8.75 -2.34
N ALA A 221 23.78 9.78 -2.98
CA ALA A 221 22.82 10.68 -2.34
C ALA A 221 21.53 9.96 -1.93
N VAL A 222 21.03 9.09 -2.80
CA VAL A 222 19.81 8.29 -2.51
C VAL A 222 20.05 7.25 -1.41
N LEU A 223 21.22 6.61 -1.38
CA LEU A 223 21.60 5.67 -0.32
C LEU A 223 21.80 6.39 1.03
N GLU A 224 22.37 7.60 1.03
CA GLU A 224 22.46 8.44 2.24
C GLU A 224 21.06 8.78 2.78
N VAL A 225 20.15 9.22 1.91
CA VAL A 225 18.74 9.48 2.30
C VAL A 225 18.09 8.22 2.88
N GLU A 226 18.31 7.06 2.25
CA GLU A 226 17.78 5.78 2.71
C GLU A 226 18.28 5.42 4.11
N GLU A 227 19.61 5.45 4.33
CA GLU A 227 20.25 5.16 5.62
C GLU A 227 19.71 6.07 6.72
N LYS A 228 19.74 7.38 6.49
CA LYS A 228 19.31 8.38 7.48
C LYS A 228 17.81 8.31 7.75
N TYR A 229 16.99 8.06 6.73
CA TYR A 229 15.56 7.86 6.93
C TYR A 229 15.27 6.66 7.83
N TYR A 230 15.88 5.49 7.57
CA TYR A 230 15.66 4.30 8.40
C TYR A 230 16.22 4.44 9.82
N PHE A 231 17.24 5.26 10.01
CA PHE A 231 17.74 5.61 11.33
C PHE A 231 16.75 6.52 12.07
N TYR A 232 16.40 7.68 11.49
CA TYR A 232 15.60 8.70 12.16
C TYR A 232 14.12 8.32 12.32
N LYS A 233 13.54 7.55 11.41
CA LYS A 233 12.12 7.16 11.54
C LYS A 233 11.76 6.44 12.84
N ASN A 234 12.74 5.85 13.52
CA ASN A 234 12.59 5.15 14.79
C ASN A 234 13.26 5.90 15.95
N ASP A 235 13.89 7.04 15.70
CA ASP A 235 14.50 7.88 16.74
C ASP A 235 13.41 8.65 17.49
N PRO A 236 13.29 8.47 18.82
CA PRO A 236 12.23 9.11 19.61
C PRO A 236 12.26 10.63 19.53
N THR A 237 13.45 11.24 19.39
CA THR A 237 13.61 12.69 19.30
C THR A 237 13.06 13.21 17.98
N PHE A 238 13.40 12.54 16.86
CA PHE A 238 12.88 12.89 15.55
C PHE A 238 11.35 12.73 15.48
N VAL A 239 10.83 11.62 16.01
CA VAL A 239 9.38 11.37 16.03
C VAL A 239 8.67 12.44 16.85
N HIS A 240 9.19 12.80 18.02
CA HIS A 240 8.60 13.85 18.87
C HIS A 240 8.64 15.23 18.20
N GLU A 241 9.77 15.61 17.59
CA GLU A 241 9.88 16.89 16.86
C GLU A 241 8.89 16.94 15.69
N LEU A 242 8.76 15.85 14.92
CA LEU A 242 7.80 15.77 13.82
C LEU A 242 6.36 15.84 14.31
N ASP A 243 6.01 15.10 15.36
CA ASP A 243 4.65 15.14 15.95
C ASP A 243 4.31 16.54 16.46
N THR A 244 5.28 17.25 17.05
CA THR A 244 5.12 18.64 17.48
C THR A 244 4.87 19.57 16.29
N LEU A 245 5.66 19.47 15.23
CA LEU A 245 5.46 20.26 14.00
C LEU A 245 4.10 19.96 13.34
N LEU A 246 3.69 18.70 13.29
CA LEU A 246 2.40 18.32 12.74
C LEU A 246 1.25 18.88 13.56
N ARG A 247 1.33 18.84 14.88
CA ARG A 247 0.28 19.34 15.79
C ARG A 247 0.24 20.85 15.85
N GLU A 248 1.37 21.50 16.11
CA GLU A 248 1.41 22.92 16.49
C GLU A 248 1.60 23.85 15.30
N TYR A 249 2.19 23.36 14.20
CA TYR A 249 2.43 24.15 13.01
C TYR A 249 1.51 23.77 11.85
N ALA A 250 1.34 22.48 11.54
CA ALA A 250 0.45 22.04 10.48
C ALA A 250 -1.04 22.04 10.86
N GLY A 251 -1.36 22.06 12.17
CA GLY A 251 -2.74 22.10 12.67
C GLY A 251 -3.43 20.72 12.72
N ARG A 252 -2.64 19.64 12.89
CA ARG A 252 -3.20 18.30 13.04
C ARG A 252 -3.68 18.01 14.46
N PRO A 253 -4.65 17.04 14.65
CA PRO A 253 -5.29 16.23 13.61
C PRO A 253 -6.24 17.04 12.73
N SER A 254 -6.24 16.77 11.41
CA SER A 254 -7.30 17.28 10.55
C SER A 254 -8.61 16.58 10.88
N LEU A 255 -9.73 17.29 10.80
CA LEU A 255 -11.01 16.77 11.24
C LEU A 255 -11.67 15.90 10.17
N LEU A 256 -12.44 14.93 10.62
CA LEU A 256 -13.37 14.17 9.81
C LEU A 256 -14.76 14.82 9.94
N TYR A 257 -15.20 15.50 8.87
CA TYR A 257 -16.44 16.25 8.80
C TYR A 257 -17.56 15.40 8.20
N PHE A 258 -18.69 15.29 8.87
CA PHE A 258 -19.89 14.66 8.31
C PHE A 258 -20.57 15.66 7.36
N ALA A 259 -20.60 15.33 6.07
CA ALA A 259 -21.22 16.15 5.02
C ALA A 259 -22.74 15.88 5.00
N GLU A 260 -23.45 16.50 5.95
CA GLU A 260 -24.87 16.21 6.20
C GLU A 260 -25.76 16.56 5.01
N LYS A 261 -25.57 17.76 4.43
CA LYS A 261 -26.37 18.21 3.29
C LYS A 261 -26.08 17.36 2.05
N MET A 262 -24.82 17.10 1.77
CA MET A 262 -24.42 16.24 0.66
C MET A 262 -24.98 14.81 0.84
N THR A 263 -24.95 14.26 2.06
CA THR A 263 -25.52 12.95 2.38
C THR A 263 -27.02 12.92 2.15
N ALA A 264 -27.73 13.96 2.60
CA ALA A 264 -29.18 14.05 2.43
C ALA A 264 -29.58 14.26 0.97
N ASP A 265 -28.87 15.10 0.23
CA ASP A 265 -29.14 15.47 -1.16
C ASP A 265 -28.89 14.29 -2.13
N LEU A 266 -27.77 13.59 -1.99
CA LEU A 266 -27.42 12.44 -2.83
C LEU A 266 -28.22 11.19 -2.45
N GLY A 267 -28.65 11.07 -1.20
CA GLY A 267 -29.25 9.84 -0.66
C GLY A 267 -28.20 8.69 -0.59
N GLY A 268 -28.59 7.53 -0.08
CA GLY A 268 -27.67 6.39 0.02
C GLY A 268 -26.67 6.51 1.18
N ALA A 269 -25.38 6.30 0.93
CA ALA A 269 -24.35 6.22 1.97
C ALA A 269 -24.13 7.52 2.73
N LYS A 270 -23.76 7.43 4.03
CA LYS A 270 -23.23 8.55 4.80
C LYS A 270 -21.89 9.01 4.23
N ILE A 271 -21.68 10.31 4.06
CA ILE A 271 -20.47 10.87 3.47
C ILE A 271 -19.70 11.65 4.51
N TYR A 272 -18.43 11.28 4.69
CA TYR A 272 -17.47 12.00 5.50
C TYR A 272 -16.36 12.59 4.65
N LEU A 273 -15.96 13.82 4.94
CA LEU A 273 -14.84 14.50 4.29
C LEU A 273 -13.67 14.59 5.26
N LYS A 274 -12.52 14.03 4.90
CA LYS A 274 -11.27 14.23 5.63
C LYS A 274 -10.66 15.56 5.22
N ARG A 275 -10.61 16.52 6.14
CA ARG A 275 -10.37 17.94 5.89
C ARG A 275 -8.87 18.30 5.84
N GLU A 276 -8.13 17.71 4.88
CA GLU A 276 -6.72 18.06 4.65
C GLU A 276 -6.55 19.48 4.03
N ASP A 277 -7.61 20.04 3.50
CA ASP A 277 -7.72 21.42 3.03
C ASP A 277 -7.56 22.46 4.14
N LEU A 278 -7.78 22.10 5.40
CA LEU A 278 -7.65 22.98 6.56
C LEU A 278 -6.24 22.97 7.17
N ASN A 279 -5.35 22.10 6.73
CA ASN A 279 -3.97 22.13 7.21
C ASN A 279 -3.27 23.43 6.81
N HIS A 280 -2.23 23.81 7.55
CA HIS A 280 -1.37 24.92 7.15
C HIS A 280 -0.87 24.74 5.71
N THR A 281 -0.79 25.81 4.93
CA THR A 281 -0.61 25.86 3.48
C THR A 281 -1.81 25.41 2.64
N GLY A 282 -2.86 24.86 3.25
CA GLY A 282 -4.13 24.54 2.59
C GLY A 282 -4.17 23.21 1.86
N SER A 283 -3.30 22.24 2.20
CA SER A 283 -3.33 20.89 1.63
C SER A 283 -2.55 19.87 2.45
N HIS A 284 -2.74 18.57 2.12
CA HIS A 284 -2.00 17.44 2.68
C HIS A 284 -0.47 17.51 2.46
N LYS A 285 0.01 18.35 1.54
CA LYS A 285 1.44 18.41 1.16
C LYS A 285 2.34 18.75 2.34
N ILE A 286 1.87 19.58 3.27
CA ILE A 286 2.65 20.01 4.44
C ILE A 286 3.08 18.82 5.32
N ASN A 287 2.28 17.75 5.42
CA ASN A 287 2.61 16.57 6.22
C ASN A 287 3.93 15.94 5.79
N ASN A 288 4.03 15.65 4.50
CA ASN A 288 5.22 15.06 3.89
C ASN A 288 6.42 16.02 3.93
N VAL A 289 6.19 17.28 3.60
CA VAL A 289 7.27 18.27 3.48
C VAL A 289 7.93 18.55 4.83
N LEU A 290 7.16 18.68 5.93
CA LEU A 290 7.73 18.83 7.27
C LEU A 290 8.61 17.64 7.65
N GLY A 291 8.17 16.40 7.35
CA GLY A 291 8.96 15.21 7.61
C GLY A 291 10.26 15.17 6.80
N GLN A 292 10.21 15.49 5.50
CA GLN A 292 11.41 15.51 4.65
C GLN A 292 12.35 16.66 5.00
N ALA A 293 11.83 17.85 5.28
CA ALA A 293 12.65 19.01 5.67
C ALA A 293 13.34 18.78 7.02
N LEU A 294 12.64 18.18 8.00
CA LEU A 294 13.24 17.79 9.28
C LEU A 294 14.35 16.75 9.07
N LEU A 295 14.09 15.73 8.23
CA LEU A 295 15.12 14.75 7.86
C LEU A 295 16.34 15.42 7.22
N ALA A 296 16.14 16.31 6.26
CA ALA A 296 17.21 17.08 5.61
C ALA A 296 18.04 17.87 6.63
N LYS A 297 17.38 18.53 7.59
CA LYS A 297 18.04 19.27 8.68
C LYS A 297 18.89 18.35 9.55
N LYS A 298 18.36 17.17 9.92
CA LYS A 298 19.10 16.16 10.69
C LYS A 298 20.28 15.55 9.93
N MET A 299 20.21 15.54 8.60
CA MET A 299 21.30 15.15 7.71
C MET A 299 22.37 16.26 7.52
N GLY A 300 22.15 17.46 8.09
CA GLY A 300 23.05 18.59 7.93
C GLY A 300 22.95 19.30 6.58
N LYS A 301 21.90 19.03 5.80
CA LYS A 301 21.67 19.75 4.53
C LYS A 301 21.21 21.17 4.81
N THR A 302 21.64 22.11 3.97
CA THR A 302 21.35 23.55 4.13
C THR A 302 20.40 24.10 3.08
N ARG A 303 20.08 23.28 2.07
CA ARG A 303 19.22 23.65 0.93
C ARG A 303 18.16 22.58 0.67
N LEU A 304 16.94 23.02 0.39
CA LEU A 304 15.87 22.20 -0.15
C LEU A 304 15.65 22.53 -1.62
N ILE A 305 15.45 21.50 -2.44
CA ILE A 305 14.91 21.66 -3.80
C ILE A 305 13.62 20.86 -3.93
N ALA A 306 12.70 21.33 -4.77
CA ALA A 306 11.47 20.61 -5.07
C ALA A 306 10.96 20.95 -6.47
N GLU A 307 10.20 20.02 -7.05
CA GLU A 307 9.35 20.25 -8.21
C GLU A 307 7.95 20.66 -7.79
N THR A 308 7.21 21.34 -8.66
CA THR A 308 5.78 21.59 -8.44
C THR A 308 5.04 21.85 -9.75
N GLY A 309 3.76 21.39 -9.85
CA GLY A 309 2.83 21.73 -10.92
C GLY A 309 1.82 22.76 -10.43
N ALA A 310 0.81 22.34 -9.65
CA ALA A 310 -0.21 23.23 -9.07
C ALA A 310 0.32 24.25 -8.02
N GLY A 311 1.64 24.23 -7.71
CA GLY A 311 2.27 25.12 -6.75
C GLY A 311 2.14 24.69 -5.28
N GLN A 312 1.23 23.80 -4.91
CA GLN A 312 0.99 23.45 -3.50
C GLN A 312 2.18 22.77 -2.83
N HIS A 313 2.88 21.89 -3.55
CA HIS A 313 4.10 21.28 -3.04
C HIS A 313 5.24 22.30 -2.90
N GLY A 314 5.41 23.18 -3.88
CA GLY A 314 6.38 24.28 -3.83
C GLY A 314 6.14 25.22 -2.65
N VAL A 315 4.89 25.66 -2.45
CA VAL A 315 4.52 26.50 -1.30
C VAL A 315 4.81 25.79 0.03
N ALA A 316 4.45 24.51 0.16
CA ALA A 316 4.73 23.75 1.38
C ALA A 316 6.25 23.62 1.63
N THR A 317 7.06 23.39 0.56
CA THR A 317 8.52 23.28 0.66
C THR A 317 9.16 24.61 1.03
N ALA A 318 8.74 25.71 0.38
CA ALA A 318 9.19 27.06 0.73
C ALA A 318 8.84 27.42 2.20
N THR A 319 7.63 27.03 2.64
CA THR A 319 7.19 27.22 4.04
C THR A 319 8.09 26.50 5.03
N ALA A 320 8.38 25.22 4.80
CA ALA A 320 9.24 24.44 5.68
C ALA A 320 10.71 24.90 5.63
N ALA A 321 11.20 25.31 4.46
CA ALA A 321 12.53 25.89 4.32
C ALA A 321 12.67 27.18 5.12
N ALA A 322 11.70 28.09 5.02
CA ALA A 322 11.67 29.33 5.81
C ALA A 322 11.64 29.03 7.33
N LEU A 323 10.77 28.09 7.75
CA LEU A 323 10.67 27.67 9.16
C LEU A 323 11.99 27.13 9.71
N MET A 324 12.74 26.37 8.91
CA MET A 324 13.96 25.69 9.33
C MET A 324 15.24 26.45 9.03
N GLY A 325 15.15 27.65 8.40
CA GLY A 325 16.28 28.50 8.03
C GLY A 325 17.14 27.91 6.92
N MET A 326 16.50 27.23 5.93
CA MET A 326 17.18 26.60 4.81
C MET A 326 16.95 27.38 3.50
N GLU A 327 17.92 27.35 2.59
CA GLU A 327 17.70 27.86 1.24
C GLU A 327 16.69 26.96 0.48
N CYS A 328 15.96 27.55 -0.47
CA CYS A 328 14.94 26.84 -1.21
C CYS A 328 14.93 27.21 -2.70
N ASP A 329 15.05 26.20 -3.56
CA ASP A 329 14.92 26.35 -5.01
C ASP A 329 13.75 25.46 -5.50
N ILE A 330 12.77 26.07 -6.18
CA ILE A 330 11.58 25.40 -6.69
C ILE A 330 11.60 25.39 -8.21
N PHE A 331 11.47 24.19 -8.80
CA PHE A 331 11.36 24.01 -10.23
C PHE A 331 9.89 23.87 -10.63
N MET A 332 9.43 24.67 -11.58
CA MET A 332 8.04 24.69 -12.03
C MET A 332 8.00 24.90 -13.55
N GLY A 333 7.17 24.15 -14.26
CA GLY A 333 7.01 24.35 -15.69
C GLY A 333 6.56 25.77 -16.00
N ARG A 334 7.04 26.38 -17.10
CA ARG A 334 6.66 27.74 -17.46
C ARG A 334 5.14 27.88 -17.61
N GLU A 335 4.49 26.92 -18.24
CA GLU A 335 3.04 26.91 -18.39
C GLU A 335 2.32 26.91 -17.04
N ASP A 336 2.83 26.12 -16.09
CA ASP A 336 2.29 26.05 -14.73
C ASP A 336 2.58 27.35 -13.93
N THR A 337 3.73 28.03 -14.15
CA THR A 337 4.03 29.31 -13.48
C THR A 337 3.02 30.39 -13.87
N GLU A 338 2.58 30.38 -15.12
CA GLU A 338 1.56 31.33 -15.62
C GLU A 338 0.15 31.00 -15.08
N ARG A 339 -0.20 29.70 -15.06
CA ARG A 339 -1.49 29.24 -14.52
C ARG A 339 -1.64 29.50 -13.02
N GLN A 340 -0.54 29.44 -12.27
CA GLN A 340 -0.50 29.45 -10.81
C GLN A 340 0.36 30.61 -10.25
N ALA A 341 0.29 31.78 -10.87
CA ALA A 341 1.10 32.96 -10.52
C ALA A 341 0.98 33.36 -9.03
N LEU A 342 -0.19 33.19 -8.41
CA LEU A 342 -0.39 33.45 -6.99
C LEU A 342 0.48 32.54 -6.11
N ASN A 343 0.61 31.26 -6.48
CA ASN A 343 1.48 30.33 -5.73
C ASN A 343 2.96 30.63 -5.98
N VAL A 344 3.35 31.07 -7.17
CA VAL A 344 4.71 31.55 -7.46
C VAL A 344 5.06 32.70 -6.52
N PHE A 345 4.21 33.72 -6.43
CA PHE A 345 4.40 34.85 -5.53
C PHE A 345 4.48 34.43 -4.05
N ARG A 346 3.65 33.47 -3.62
CA ARG A 346 3.72 32.92 -2.24
C ARG A 346 5.07 32.26 -1.96
N MET A 347 5.60 31.49 -2.92
CA MET A 347 6.92 30.85 -2.78
C MET A 347 8.04 31.87 -2.66
N GLU A 348 8.02 32.91 -3.51
CA GLU A 348 8.99 34.02 -3.47
C GLU A 348 8.87 34.84 -2.17
N LEU A 349 7.67 35.11 -1.70
CA LEU A 349 7.43 35.80 -0.41
C LEU A 349 8.00 34.99 0.78
N LEU A 350 8.01 33.66 0.70
CA LEU A 350 8.61 32.76 1.67
C LEU A 350 10.14 32.62 1.52
N GLY A 351 10.74 33.33 0.58
CA GLY A 351 12.18 33.36 0.34
C GLY A 351 12.71 32.28 -0.61
N ALA A 352 11.85 31.51 -1.26
CA ALA A 352 12.26 30.54 -2.27
C ALA A 352 12.56 31.21 -3.62
N ARG A 353 13.49 30.63 -4.38
CA ARG A 353 13.74 30.99 -5.79
C ARG A 353 12.91 30.04 -6.66
N VAL A 354 12.06 30.59 -7.51
CA VAL A 354 11.27 29.81 -8.46
C VAL A 354 11.93 29.84 -9.84
N HIS A 355 12.24 28.65 -10.36
CA HIS A 355 12.88 28.43 -11.65
C HIS A 355 11.84 27.96 -12.67
N ALA A 356 11.50 28.81 -13.63
CA ALA A 356 10.58 28.45 -14.72
C ALA A 356 11.29 27.52 -15.72
N VAL A 357 10.82 26.29 -15.85
CA VAL A 357 11.37 25.28 -16.76
C VAL A 357 10.73 25.44 -18.13
N THR A 358 11.55 25.66 -19.15
CA THR A 358 11.13 25.96 -20.53
C THR A 358 11.40 24.82 -21.50
N THR A 359 11.88 23.66 -21.01
CA THR A 359 12.15 22.48 -21.83
C THR A 359 10.94 21.54 -21.85
N GLY A 360 10.84 20.70 -22.88
CA GLY A 360 9.79 19.69 -23.01
C GLY A 360 8.39 20.29 -23.13
N THR A 361 7.43 19.73 -22.39
CA THR A 361 6.04 20.20 -22.33
C THR A 361 5.85 21.41 -21.42
N GLN A 362 6.90 21.83 -20.71
CA GLN A 362 6.90 22.96 -19.78
C GLN A 362 5.90 22.81 -18.62
N THR A 363 5.66 21.56 -18.21
CA THR A 363 4.73 21.16 -17.12
C THR A 363 5.47 20.39 -16.02
N LEU A 364 4.73 19.84 -15.05
CA LEU A 364 5.25 19.12 -13.88
C LEU A 364 6.30 18.04 -14.24
N LYS A 365 6.10 17.29 -15.33
CA LYS A 365 7.05 16.25 -15.77
C LYS A 365 8.46 16.81 -15.98
N ASP A 366 8.55 17.97 -16.63
CA ASP A 366 9.84 18.60 -16.96
C ASP A 366 10.45 19.31 -15.74
N ALA A 367 9.60 19.80 -14.82
CA ALA A 367 10.04 20.31 -13.52
C ALA A 367 10.74 19.21 -12.69
N VAL A 368 10.21 17.98 -12.69
CA VAL A 368 10.85 16.81 -12.04
C VAL A 368 12.22 16.53 -12.66
N ASN A 369 12.33 16.53 -14.00
CA ASN A 369 13.59 16.31 -14.70
C ASN A 369 14.64 17.36 -14.30
N GLU A 370 14.25 18.64 -14.20
CA GLU A 370 15.16 19.71 -13.85
C GLU A 370 15.59 19.66 -12.38
N ALA A 371 14.67 19.30 -11.48
CA ALA A 371 15.00 19.08 -10.07
C ALA A 371 16.05 17.97 -9.91
N PHE A 372 15.94 16.85 -10.63
CA PHE A 372 16.98 15.80 -10.63
C PHE A 372 18.31 16.30 -11.15
N ARG A 373 18.34 17.11 -12.23
CA ARG A 373 19.59 17.71 -12.75
C ARG A 373 20.23 18.63 -11.72
N ALA A 374 19.44 19.52 -11.11
CA ALA A 374 19.91 20.43 -10.08
C ALA A 374 20.46 19.68 -8.85
N TRP A 375 19.79 18.59 -8.44
CA TRP A 375 20.27 17.76 -7.34
C TRP A 375 21.62 17.11 -7.63
N THR A 376 21.81 16.59 -8.86
CA THR A 376 23.08 15.99 -9.29
C THR A 376 24.26 16.96 -9.18
N MET A 377 24.04 18.25 -9.37
CA MET A 377 25.08 19.26 -9.28
C MET A 377 25.50 19.64 -7.85
N ARG A 378 24.66 19.36 -6.84
CA ARG A 378 24.84 19.83 -5.46
C ARG A 378 24.34 18.82 -4.42
N ILE A 379 24.73 17.57 -4.52
CA ILE A 379 24.26 16.48 -3.63
C ILE A 379 24.72 16.66 -2.17
N GLU A 380 25.83 17.33 -1.92
CA GLU A 380 26.43 17.41 -0.57
C GLU A 380 25.59 18.28 0.37
N ASP A 381 25.14 19.44 -0.08
CA ASP A 381 24.43 20.43 0.74
C ASP A 381 22.91 20.48 0.50
N THR A 382 22.42 19.75 -0.50
CA THR A 382 21.06 19.85 -1.01
C THR A 382 20.27 18.56 -0.77
N PHE A 383 19.03 18.71 -0.30
CA PHE A 383 18.04 17.62 -0.17
C PHE A 383 16.92 17.84 -1.20
N TYR A 384 16.59 16.81 -1.96
CA TYR A 384 15.45 16.82 -2.86
C TYR A 384 14.18 16.41 -2.09
N VAL A 385 13.27 17.36 -1.90
CA VAL A 385 11.95 17.13 -1.26
C VAL A 385 10.98 16.69 -2.33
N LEU A 386 10.76 15.40 -2.48
CA LEU A 386 9.90 14.85 -3.51
C LEU A 386 8.43 14.93 -3.09
N GLY A 387 7.56 15.44 -3.98
CA GLY A 387 6.19 15.85 -3.66
C GLY A 387 5.15 14.74 -3.65
N SER A 388 5.47 13.51 -4.08
CA SER A 388 4.50 12.42 -4.17
C SER A 388 5.12 11.06 -3.84
N VAL A 389 4.29 9.99 -3.79
CA VAL A 389 4.74 8.59 -3.55
C VAL A 389 5.37 7.98 -4.80
N MET A 390 6.25 8.72 -5.44
CA MET A 390 6.92 8.40 -6.69
C MET A 390 8.44 8.58 -6.55
N GLY A 391 9.18 8.32 -7.63
CA GLY A 391 10.62 8.45 -7.64
C GLY A 391 11.36 7.19 -7.19
N PRO A 392 12.71 7.24 -7.15
CA PRO A 392 13.53 6.12 -6.72
C PRO A 392 13.29 5.80 -5.23
N HIS A 393 13.41 4.52 -4.86
CA HIS A 393 13.50 4.19 -3.43
C HIS A 393 14.64 4.99 -2.78
N PRO A 394 14.45 5.60 -1.58
CA PRO A 394 13.38 5.36 -0.61
C PRO A 394 12.17 6.30 -0.69
N TYR A 395 12.12 7.23 -1.65
CA TYR A 395 11.10 8.30 -1.69
C TYR A 395 9.64 7.82 -1.61
N PRO A 396 9.19 6.78 -2.38
CA PRO A 396 7.82 6.31 -2.24
C PRO A 396 7.46 5.90 -0.81
N THR A 397 8.42 5.24 -0.12
CA THR A 397 8.26 4.82 1.29
C THR A 397 8.25 6.02 2.24
N ILE A 398 9.17 6.97 2.07
CA ILE A 398 9.28 8.18 2.90
C ILE A 398 7.97 8.99 2.83
N VAL A 399 7.53 9.30 1.62
CA VAL A 399 6.33 10.11 1.39
C VAL A 399 5.09 9.42 1.93
N ARG A 400 4.92 8.11 1.69
CA ARG A 400 3.85 7.31 2.27
C ARG A 400 3.86 7.38 3.79
N ASP A 401 5.00 7.14 4.41
CA ASP A 401 5.11 7.07 5.87
C ASP A 401 4.80 8.42 6.54
N PHE A 402 5.10 9.55 5.91
CA PHE A 402 4.72 10.85 6.40
C PHE A 402 3.26 11.22 6.08
N GLN A 403 2.67 10.67 5.02
CA GLN A 403 1.28 10.91 4.67
C GLN A 403 0.29 9.97 5.36
N LYS A 404 0.70 8.79 5.83
CA LYS A 404 -0.21 7.80 6.45
C LYS A 404 -0.92 8.27 7.70
N VAL A 405 -0.47 9.38 8.29
CA VAL A 405 -1.17 10.07 9.37
C VAL A 405 -2.64 10.37 9.01
N ILE A 406 -2.94 10.60 7.73
CA ILE A 406 -4.30 10.82 7.22
C ILE A 406 -5.19 9.60 7.54
N GLY A 407 -4.78 8.41 7.09
CA GLY A 407 -5.52 7.16 7.32
C GLY A 407 -5.60 6.77 8.79
N LYS A 408 -4.50 6.97 9.55
CA LYS A 408 -4.46 6.73 11.00
C LYS A 408 -5.51 7.55 11.74
N GLU A 409 -5.62 8.83 11.41
CA GLU A 409 -6.62 9.72 12.00
C GLU A 409 -8.05 9.36 11.55
N VAL A 410 -8.28 9.06 10.28
CA VAL A 410 -9.59 8.62 9.78
C VAL A 410 -10.06 7.38 10.54
N LYS A 411 -9.19 6.39 10.71
CA LYS A 411 -9.51 5.15 11.42
C LYS A 411 -9.94 5.42 12.87
N ALA A 412 -9.17 6.24 13.58
CA ALA A 412 -9.48 6.63 14.96
C ALA A 412 -10.78 7.43 15.06
N GLN A 413 -10.94 8.46 14.23
CA GLN A 413 -12.10 9.36 14.24
C GLN A 413 -13.40 8.66 13.84
N LEU A 414 -13.36 7.69 12.92
CA LEU A 414 -14.55 6.90 12.57
C LEU A 414 -14.94 5.90 13.66
N LEU A 415 -13.95 5.25 14.28
CA LEU A 415 -14.23 4.38 15.42
C LEU A 415 -14.87 5.16 16.58
N GLU A 416 -14.45 6.41 16.81
CA GLU A 416 -15.07 7.29 17.81
C GLU A 416 -16.50 7.71 17.42
N LYS A 417 -16.75 8.08 16.14
CA LYS A 417 -18.02 8.64 15.67
C LYS A 417 -19.07 7.58 15.34
N GLU A 418 -18.68 6.47 14.74
CA GLU A 418 -19.56 5.45 14.16
C GLU A 418 -19.36 4.06 14.78
N GLY A 419 -18.34 3.86 15.62
CA GLY A 419 -18.02 2.56 16.24
C GLY A 419 -17.50 1.51 15.26
N ARG A 420 -17.23 1.87 13.99
CA ARG A 420 -16.80 0.94 12.93
C ARG A 420 -15.92 1.60 11.87
N LEU A 421 -15.31 0.76 11.01
CA LEU A 421 -14.58 1.22 9.83
C LEU A 421 -15.54 1.66 8.71
N PRO A 422 -15.06 2.46 7.74
CA PRO A 422 -15.85 2.84 6.57
C PRO A 422 -16.05 1.64 5.63
N ASP A 423 -17.04 1.73 4.76
CA ASP A 423 -17.21 0.75 3.68
C ASP A 423 -16.35 1.11 2.47
N MET A 424 -16.12 2.41 2.23
CA MET A 424 -15.33 2.89 1.08
C MET A 424 -14.51 4.12 1.42
N LEU A 425 -13.27 4.15 0.92
CA LEU A 425 -12.38 5.31 0.93
C LEU A 425 -12.17 5.79 -0.50
N ILE A 426 -12.32 7.10 -0.72
CA ILE A 426 -12.15 7.73 -2.04
C ILE A 426 -11.10 8.83 -1.95
N ALA A 427 -10.15 8.85 -2.88
CA ALA A 427 -9.17 9.93 -3.00
C ALA A 427 -8.77 10.15 -4.46
N CYS A 428 -8.50 11.38 -4.86
CA CYS A 428 -7.97 11.68 -6.19
C CYS A 428 -6.52 11.18 -6.34
N VAL A 429 -6.14 10.82 -7.56
CA VAL A 429 -4.83 10.24 -7.85
C VAL A 429 -4.19 10.90 -9.07
N GLY A 430 -3.07 11.60 -8.85
CA GLY A 430 -2.03 11.85 -9.83
C GLY A 430 -0.85 10.94 -9.49
N GLY A 431 0.24 11.47 -8.90
CA GLY A 431 1.29 10.61 -8.29
C GLY A 431 0.81 9.80 -7.08
N GLY A 432 -0.30 10.18 -6.42
CA GLY A 432 -1.04 9.38 -5.46
C GLY A 432 -0.72 9.59 -3.98
N SER A 433 -0.01 10.66 -3.58
CA SER A 433 0.43 10.82 -2.18
C SER A 433 -0.73 10.96 -1.18
N ASN A 434 -1.78 11.71 -1.51
CA ASN A 434 -2.95 11.86 -0.64
C ASN A 434 -3.74 10.55 -0.53
N ALA A 435 -3.90 9.84 -1.64
CA ALA A 435 -4.59 8.55 -1.67
C ALA A 435 -3.82 7.49 -0.88
N MET A 436 -2.50 7.39 -1.06
CA MET A 436 -1.68 6.46 -0.28
C MET A 436 -1.69 6.80 1.21
N GLY A 437 -1.66 8.08 1.55
CA GLY A 437 -1.80 8.54 2.93
C GLY A 437 -3.10 8.09 3.58
N LEU A 438 -4.21 8.12 2.84
CA LEU A 438 -5.51 7.63 3.30
C LEU A 438 -5.57 6.09 3.33
N PHE A 439 -5.11 5.42 2.27
CA PHE A 439 -5.30 3.98 2.06
C PHE A 439 -4.41 3.10 2.93
N TYR A 440 -3.18 3.54 3.22
CA TYR A 440 -2.14 2.69 3.81
C TYR A 440 -2.57 1.96 5.07
N GLU A 441 -3.23 2.65 5.99
CA GLU A 441 -3.70 2.07 7.25
C GLU A 441 -4.88 1.08 7.08
N PHE A 442 -5.47 1.04 5.88
CA PHE A 442 -6.61 0.18 5.54
C PHE A 442 -6.27 -0.92 4.52
N ILE A 443 -5.02 -1.03 4.08
CA ILE A 443 -4.61 -2.04 3.09
C ILE A 443 -4.97 -3.46 3.55
N ASN A 444 -4.85 -3.75 4.85
CA ASN A 444 -5.15 -5.05 5.44
C ASN A 444 -6.62 -5.23 5.87
N ASP A 445 -7.43 -4.18 5.82
CA ASP A 445 -8.86 -4.23 6.16
C ASP A 445 -9.66 -4.59 4.90
N ALA A 446 -9.81 -5.89 4.61
CA ALA A 446 -10.41 -6.39 3.37
C ALA A 446 -11.88 -5.95 3.15
N THR A 447 -12.59 -5.57 4.22
CA THR A 447 -13.97 -5.07 4.15
C THR A 447 -14.09 -3.62 3.71
N VAL A 448 -12.97 -2.88 3.63
CA VAL A 448 -12.92 -1.48 3.23
C VAL A 448 -12.48 -1.39 1.77
N GLU A 449 -13.35 -0.88 0.90
CA GLU A 449 -12.99 -0.60 -0.49
C GLU A 449 -12.06 0.61 -0.59
N LEU A 450 -11.01 0.51 -1.41
CA LEU A 450 -10.06 1.59 -1.69
C LEU A 450 -10.24 2.03 -3.14
N VAL A 451 -10.63 3.30 -3.35
CA VAL A 451 -10.94 3.83 -4.69
C VAL A 451 -10.09 5.07 -4.97
N GLY A 452 -9.15 4.93 -5.91
CA GLY A 452 -8.42 6.06 -6.48
C GLY A 452 -9.19 6.66 -7.65
N VAL A 453 -9.24 7.99 -7.75
CA VAL A 453 -9.93 8.67 -8.87
C VAL A 453 -8.92 9.46 -9.69
N GLU A 454 -8.70 9.00 -10.92
CA GLU A 454 -7.78 9.60 -11.89
C GLU A 454 -8.46 10.71 -12.71
N ALA A 455 -7.66 11.60 -13.32
CA ALA A 455 -8.19 12.63 -14.21
C ALA A 455 -8.43 12.06 -15.62
N ALA A 456 -9.68 11.95 -16.01
CA ALA A 456 -10.08 11.56 -17.36
C ALA A 456 -9.97 12.71 -18.38
N GLY A 457 -9.68 13.94 -17.96
CA GLY A 457 -9.55 15.08 -18.87
C GLY A 457 -10.78 15.24 -19.75
N LEU A 458 -10.59 15.21 -21.07
CA LEU A 458 -11.67 15.26 -22.06
C LEU A 458 -12.28 13.88 -22.38
N GLY A 459 -11.94 12.85 -21.61
CA GLY A 459 -12.39 11.47 -21.76
C GLY A 459 -11.23 10.49 -21.93
N VAL A 460 -11.30 9.33 -21.25
CA VAL A 460 -10.22 8.31 -21.27
C VAL A 460 -10.01 7.66 -22.65
N ASP A 461 -10.95 7.80 -23.56
CA ASP A 461 -10.84 7.31 -24.95
C ASP A 461 -10.30 8.37 -25.92
N THR A 462 -9.90 9.52 -25.41
CA THR A 462 -9.18 10.57 -26.13
C THR A 462 -7.67 10.50 -25.83
N ASP A 463 -6.87 11.31 -26.50
CA ASP A 463 -5.45 11.54 -26.21
C ASP A 463 -5.23 12.62 -25.11
N LYS A 464 -6.31 13.17 -24.55
CA LYS A 464 -6.30 14.27 -23.57
C LYS A 464 -6.85 13.82 -22.22
N HIS A 465 -6.06 12.99 -21.53
CA HIS A 465 -6.34 12.51 -20.17
C HIS A 465 -5.04 12.26 -19.40
N ALA A 466 -5.14 12.02 -18.09
CA ALA A 466 -4.05 11.60 -17.22
C ALA A 466 -4.41 10.32 -16.42
N ALA A 467 -5.31 9.48 -16.95
CA ALA A 467 -5.78 8.25 -16.33
C ALA A 467 -4.75 7.13 -16.54
N THR A 468 -3.75 7.08 -15.69
CA THR A 468 -2.56 6.24 -15.82
C THR A 468 -2.84 4.76 -15.60
N ILE A 469 -3.63 4.38 -14.60
CA ILE A 469 -3.99 2.96 -14.36
C ILE A 469 -4.93 2.46 -15.46
N ALA A 470 -5.86 3.31 -15.88
CA ALA A 470 -6.86 2.92 -16.87
C ALA A 470 -6.26 2.67 -18.27
N LYS A 471 -5.23 3.43 -18.68
CA LYS A 471 -4.72 3.46 -20.07
C LYS A 471 -3.20 3.28 -20.18
N GLY A 472 -2.48 3.26 -19.06
CA GLY A 472 -1.02 3.15 -19.05
C GLY A 472 -0.52 1.70 -19.12
N SER A 473 0.79 1.58 -19.18
CA SER A 473 1.50 0.30 -19.18
C SER A 473 2.74 0.36 -18.29
N PRO A 474 3.27 -0.80 -17.80
CA PRO A 474 4.48 -0.82 -17.00
C PRO A 474 5.69 -0.24 -17.73
N GLY A 475 6.42 0.64 -17.07
CA GLY A 475 7.62 1.30 -17.61
C GLY A 475 8.58 1.76 -16.52
N ILE A 476 9.68 2.40 -16.94
CA ILE A 476 10.68 2.99 -16.03
C ILE A 476 10.79 4.47 -16.35
N PHE A 477 10.48 5.32 -15.38
CA PHE A 477 10.61 6.76 -15.50
C PHE A 477 10.82 7.41 -14.14
N HIS A 478 11.46 8.58 -14.07
CA HIS A 478 11.75 9.30 -12.83
C HIS A 478 12.32 8.42 -11.71
N GLY A 479 13.19 7.46 -12.06
CA GLY A 479 13.91 6.62 -11.11
C GLY A 479 13.14 5.42 -10.54
N MET A 480 11.94 5.12 -11.02
CA MET A 480 11.11 4.01 -10.57
C MET A 480 10.54 3.19 -11.72
N LYS A 481 10.27 1.90 -11.47
CA LYS A 481 9.36 1.09 -12.29
C LYS A 481 7.94 1.28 -11.76
N SER A 482 7.01 1.69 -12.62
CA SER A 482 5.59 1.87 -12.29
C SER A 482 4.73 1.73 -13.53
N VAL A 483 3.47 2.19 -13.49
CA VAL A 483 2.61 2.32 -14.66
C VAL A 483 2.68 3.76 -15.16
N PHE A 484 2.82 3.92 -16.48
CA PHE A 484 2.94 5.21 -17.15
C PHE A 484 2.09 5.27 -18.41
N LEU A 485 1.63 6.47 -18.75
CA LEU A 485 1.10 6.77 -20.07
C LEU A 485 2.28 6.92 -21.04
N GLN A 486 2.43 5.96 -21.94
CA GLN A 486 3.54 5.87 -22.89
C GLN A 486 3.07 5.25 -24.20
N ASN A 487 3.76 5.57 -25.29
CA ASN A 487 3.53 4.98 -26.59
C ASN A 487 4.20 3.60 -26.72
N GLU A 488 4.02 2.92 -27.85
CA GLU A 488 4.60 1.60 -28.13
C GLU A 488 6.15 1.58 -28.07
N GLY A 489 6.79 2.71 -28.32
CA GLY A 489 8.24 2.89 -28.18
C GLY A 489 8.71 3.17 -26.75
N GLY A 490 7.82 3.19 -25.76
CA GLY A 490 8.14 3.49 -24.36
C GLY A 490 8.39 4.98 -24.08
N GLN A 491 8.05 5.89 -25.01
CA GLN A 491 8.14 7.32 -24.79
C GLN A 491 6.92 7.81 -24.01
N ILE A 492 7.15 8.60 -22.98
CA ILE A 492 6.10 9.19 -22.14
C ILE A 492 5.18 10.06 -22.99
N ALA A 493 3.90 9.74 -22.97
CA ALA A 493 2.88 10.49 -23.71
C ALA A 493 2.59 11.86 -23.06
N PRO A 494 2.20 12.86 -23.83
CA PRO A 494 1.57 14.07 -23.29
C PRO A 494 0.32 13.69 -22.51
N VAL A 495 0.02 14.44 -21.46
CA VAL A 495 -1.18 14.26 -20.64
C VAL A 495 -1.98 15.54 -20.59
N HIS A 496 -3.24 15.46 -20.15
CA HIS A 496 -4.10 16.61 -19.97
C HIS A 496 -5.03 16.43 -18.76
N SER A 497 -5.10 17.45 -17.94
CA SER A 497 -6.09 17.63 -16.90
C SER A 497 -6.33 19.11 -16.64
N ILE A 498 -7.56 19.51 -16.36
CA ILE A 498 -7.86 20.84 -15.81
C ILE A 498 -7.12 21.09 -14.49
N SER A 499 -6.78 20.02 -13.78
CA SER A 499 -6.02 20.04 -12.53
C SER A 499 -4.52 19.87 -12.80
N ALA A 500 -3.73 20.93 -12.64
CA ALA A 500 -2.26 20.85 -12.74
C ALA A 500 -1.63 19.87 -11.73
N GLY A 501 -2.29 19.58 -10.60
CA GLY A 501 -1.83 18.61 -9.61
C GLY A 501 -2.06 17.15 -9.99
N LEU A 502 -2.93 16.87 -10.97
CA LEU A 502 -3.19 15.54 -11.53
C LEU A 502 -2.59 15.37 -12.94
N ASP A 503 -2.02 16.42 -13.51
CA ASP A 503 -1.42 16.45 -14.85
C ASP A 503 -0.02 15.79 -14.83
N TYR A 504 0.00 14.47 -14.59
CA TYR A 504 1.22 13.67 -14.50
C TYR A 504 1.02 12.31 -15.17
N PRO A 505 1.97 11.87 -16.04
CA PRO A 505 1.80 10.67 -16.86
C PRO A 505 2.15 9.35 -16.14
N GLY A 506 2.17 9.32 -14.83
CA GLY A 506 2.56 8.14 -14.06
C GLY A 506 1.88 8.09 -12.69
N ILE A 507 2.04 6.96 -12.03
CA ILE A 507 1.50 6.72 -10.69
C ILE A 507 2.56 6.15 -9.76
N GLY A 508 2.40 6.33 -8.45
CA GLY A 508 3.29 5.74 -7.46
C GLY A 508 3.35 4.21 -7.55
N PRO A 509 4.52 3.58 -7.37
CA PRO A 509 4.69 2.14 -7.57
C PRO A 509 3.88 1.28 -6.60
N GLU A 510 3.56 1.77 -5.41
CA GLU A 510 2.70 1.07 -4.46
C GLU A 510 1.24 1.08 -4.93
N HIS A 511 0.77 2.15 -5.57
CA HIS A 511 -0.55 2.18 -6.23
C HIS A 511 -0.61 1.20 -7.40
N ALA A 512 0.43 1.14 -8.24
CA ALA A 512 0.52 0.18 -9.33
C ALA A 512 0.41 -1.26 -8.81
N GLN A 513 1.07 -1.58 -7.69
CA GLN A 513 0.95 -2.88 -7.04
C GLN A 513 -0.44 -3.13 -6.47
N LEU A 514 -1.05 -2.16 -5.77
CA LEU A 514 -2.40 -2.32 -5.22
C LEU A 514 -3.45 -2.55 -6.32
N SER A 515 -3.28 -1.92 -7.48
CA SER A 515 -4.09 -2.19 -8.68
C SER A 515 -3.85 -3.60 -9.22
N ALA A 516 -2.59 -4.01 -9.40
CA ALA A 516 -2.22 -5.31 -9.96
C ALA A 516 -2.75 -6.50 -9.14
N ILE A 517 -2.84 -6.35 -7.80
CA ILE A 517 -3.40 -7.38 -6.90
C ILE A 517 -4.89 -7.14 -6.59
N ALA A 518 -5.56 -6.23 -7.30
CA ALA A 518 -6.96 -5.86 -7.10
C ALA A 518 -7.33 -5.47 -5.64
N ARG A 519 -6.35 -4.93 -4.87
CA ARG A 519 -6.63 -4.42 -3.52
C ARG A 519 -7.23 -3.02 -3.54
N ALA A 520 -6.87 -2.21 -4.51
CA ALA A 520 -7.50 -0.93 -4.79
C ALA A 520 -7.96 -0.89 -6.24
N ARG A 521 -9.12 -0.30 -6.47
CA ARG A 521 -9.59 -0.02 -7.83
C ARG A 521 -9.39 1.46 -8.17
N TYR A 522 -9.29 1.73 -9.46
CA TYR A 522 -9.05 3.07 -9.95
C TYR A 522 -10.14 3.40 -10.96
N GLU A 523 -10.81 4.49 -10.67
CA GLU A 523 -11.87 5.07 -11.47
C GLU A 523 -11.40 6.41 -12.02
N SER A 524 -12.20 7.07 -12.83
CA SER A 524 -11.81 8.35 -13.40
C SER A 524 -12.99 9.33 -13.44
N ALA A 525 -12.66 10.64 -13.45
CA ALA A 525 -13.61 11.73 -13.63
C ALA A 525 -13.09 12.70 -14.70
N THR A 526 -13.99 13.16 -15.57
CA THR A 526 -13.68 14.16 -16.60
C THR A 526 -13.52 15.56 -16.00
N ASP A 527 -12.96 16.49 -16.79
CA ASP A 527 -12.85 17.88 -16.40
C ASP A 527 -14.21 18.51 -16.11
N ASP A 528 -15.23 18.23 -16.94
CA ASP A 528 -16.60 18.69 -16.71
C ASP A 528 -17.20 18.15 -15.41
N GLU A 529 -17.01 16.87 -15.14
CA GLU A 529 -17.48 16.24 -13.90
C GLU A 529 -16.77 16.81 -12.67
N ALA A 530 -15.48 17.07 -12.77
CA ALA A 530 -14.71 17.68 -11.69
C ALA A 530 -15.17 19.13 -11.43
N VAL A 531 -15.43 19.91 -12.47
CA VAL A 531 -15.96 21.29 -12.35
C VAL A 531 -17.37 21.28 -11.74
N ALA A 532 -18.23 20.38 -12.18
CA ALA A 532 -19.58 20.23 -11.61
C ALA A 532 -19.52 19.85 -10.12
N ALA A 533 -18.63 18.94 -9.73
CA ALA A 533 -18.42 18.54 -8.34
C ALA A 533 -17.82 19.66 -7.48
N PHE A 534 -16.90 20.45 -8.04
CA PHE A 534 -16.35 21.64 -7.39
C PHE A 534 -17.46 22.63 -7.02
N GLU A 535 -18.35 22.94 -7.97
CA GLU A 535 -19.47 23.83 -7.74
C GLU A 535 -20.51 23.24 -6.77
N TYR A 536 -20.80 21.95 -6.93
CA TYR A 536 -21.76 21.24 -6.08
C TYR A 536 -21.33 21.29 -4.61
N LEU A 537 -20.11 20.88 -4.27
CA LEU A 537 -19.62 20.90 -2.90
C LEU A 537 -19.58 22.32 -2.33
N SER A 538 -19.20 23.30 -3.16
CA SER A 538 -19.17 24.71 -2.76
C SER A 538 -20.55 25.21 -2.35
N ARG A 539 -21.62 24.81 -3.07
CA ARG A 539 -23.01 25.23 -2.79
C ARG A 539 -23.65 24.40 -1.67
N ALA A 540 -23.42 23.09 -1.66
CA ALA A 540 -24.04 22.19 -0.70
C ALA A 540 -23.46 22.37 0.71
N GLU A 541 -22.13 22.36 0.84
CA GLU A 541 -21.45 22.34 2.15
C GLU A 541 -20.70 23.66 2.47
N GLY A 542 -20.68 24.63 1.54
CA GLY A 542 -19.90 25.86 1.73
C GLY A 542 -18.38 25.62 1.72
N ILE A 543 -17.93 24.55 1.08
CA ILE A 543 -16.52 24.16 1.01
C ILE A 543 -16.07 24.24 -0.44
N ILE A 544 -15.12 25.13 -0.73
CA ILE A 544 -14.48 25.25 -2.04
C ILE A 544 -13.29 24.28 -2.09
N PRO A 545 -13.42 23.10 -2.72
CA PRO A 545 -12.35 22.11 -2.76
C PRO A 545 -11.26 22.50 -3.76
N ALA A 546 -10.04 22.01 -3.60
CA ALA A 546 -9.08 22.01 -4.71
C ALA A 546 -9.66 21.20 -5.88
N ILE A 547 -9.38 21.61 -7.11
CA ILE A 547 -9.90 20.91 -8.29
C ILE A 547 -9.41 19.47 -8.38
N GLU A 548 -8.24 19.17 -7.80
CA GLU A 548 -7.75 17.82 -7.58
C GLU A 548 -8.78 16.99 -6.79
N SER A 549 -9.21 17.51 -5.64
CA SER A 549 -10.17 16.85 -4.74
C SER A 549 -11.56 16.74 -5.37
N ALA A 550 -11.92 17.67 -6.26
CA ALA A 550 -13.20 17.66 -6.94
C ALA A 550 -13.40 16.40 -7.81
N HIS A 551 -12.32 15.79 -8.35
CA HIS A 551 -12.39 14.49 -9.03
C HIS A 551 -12.89 13.37 -8.09
N ALA A 552 -12.39 13.34 -6.86
CA ALA A 552 -12.85 12.38 -5.85
C ALA A 552 -14.32 12.63 -5.44
N ILE A 553 -14.73 13.90 -5.32
CA ILE A 553 -16.13 14.28 -5.06
C ILE A 553 -17.03 13.87 -6.24
N ALA A 554 -16.60 14.08 -7.49
CA ALA A 554 -17.35 13.67 -8.67
C ALA A 554 -17.67 12.16 -8.66
N TYR A 555 -16.69 11.33 -8.33
CA TYR A 555 -16.91 9.90 -8.19
C TYR A 555 -17.83 9.58 -6.99
N CYS A 556 -17.65 10.24 -5.84
CA CYS A 556 -18.52 10.09 -4.69
C CYS A 556 -19.99 10.39 -5.04
N MET A 557 -20.25 11.45 -5.82
CA MET A 557 -21.60 11.79 -6.30
C MET A 557 -22.23 10.69 -7.15
N LYS A 558 -21.43 9.93 -7.90
CA LYS A 558 -21.90 8.80 -8.71
C LYS A 558 -22.22 7.57 -7.86
N VAL A 559 -21.38 7.26 -6.87
CA VAL A 559 -21.47 6.00 -6.14
C VAL A 559 -22.34 6.06 -4.89
N ALA A 560 -22.37 7.18 -4.17
CA ALA A 560 -23.11 7.31 -2.91
C ALA A 560 -24.61 6.96 -3.04
N PRO A 561 -25.34 7.40 -4.09
CA PRO A 561 -26.75 7.04 -4.26
C PRO A 561 -26.99 5.54 -4.47
N THR A 562 -25.99 4.79 -4.90
CA THR A 562 -26.11 3.34 -5.18
C THR A 562 -25.87 2.47 -3.96
N MET A 563 -25.40 3.05 -2.86
CA MET A 563 -25.08 2.35 -1.62
C MET A 563 -26.22 2.48 -0.59
N GLY A 564 -26.31 1.52 0.34
CA GLY A 564 -27.27 1.57 1.43
C GLY A 564 -27.02 2.72 2.41
N LYS A 565 -28.09 3.20 3.07
CA LYS A 565 -27.99 4.29 4.07
C LYS A 565 -27.17 3.96 5.32
N ASP A 566 -26.91 2.69 5.55
CA ASP A 566 -26.04 2.17 6.61
C ASP A 566 -24.55 2.20 6.23
N LYS A 567 -24.26 2.45 4.95
CA LYS A 567 -22.88 2.49 4.43
C LYS A 567 -22.21 3.82 4.69
N ILE A 568 -20.87 3.79 4.79
CA ILE A 568 -20.04 4.97 5.08
C ILE A 568 -18.99 5.13 4.00
N ILE A 569 -18.97 6.29 3.37
CA ILE A 569 -17.92 6.74 2.45
C ILE A 569 -17.08 7.80 3.15
N VAL A 570 -15.74 7.70 3.03
CA VAL A 570 -14.83 8.78 3.39
C VAL A 570 -14.13 9.28 2.14
N VAL A 571 -14.24 10.57 1.86
CA VAL A 571 -13.52 11.24 0.78
C VAL A 571 -12.39 12.08 1.37
N ASN A 572 -11.16 11.90 0.85
CA ASN A 572 -10.04 12.76 1.24
C ASN A 572 -10.10 14.10 0.50
N LEU A 573 -10.45 15.17 1.21
CA LEU A 573 -10.43 16.53 0.70
C LEU A 573 -9.00 17.07 0.79
N SER A 574 -8.18 16.73 -0.19
CA SER A 574 -6.72 16.81 -0.16
C SER A 574 -6.16 18.23 -0.16
N GLY A 575 -6.96 19.23 -0.57
CA GLY A 575 -6.59 20.64 -0.57
C GLY A 575 -7.77 21.56 -0.80
N ARG A 576 -7.56 22.85 -0.51
CA ARG A 576 -8.57 23.92 -0.71
C ARG A 576 -8.44 24.57 -2.08
N GLY A 577 -9.57 25.09 -2.59
CA GLY A 577 -9.72 25.55 -3.95
C GLY A 577 -9.52 27.04 -4.19
N ASP A 578 -9.08 27.83 -3.19
CA ASP A 578 -8.84 29.28 -3.36
C ASP A 578 -7.94 29.58 -4.58
N LYS A 579 -6.94 28.73 -4.79
CA LYS A 579 -6.01 28.81 -5.93
C LYS A 579 -6.66 28.54 -7.29
N ASP A 580 -7.81 27.83 -7.31
CA ASP A 580 -8.44 27.30 -8.52
C ASP A 580 -9.60 28.14 -9.00
N VAL A 581 -10.12 29.07 -8.18
CA VAL A 581 -11.29 29.90 -8.48
C VAL A 581 -11.13 30.64 -9.82
N ALA A 582 -9.97 31.24 -10.06
CA ALA A 582 -9.70 31.93 -11.32
C ALA A 582 -9.63 30.96 -12.53
N ALA A 583 -9.09 29.76 -12.35
CA ALA A 583 -9.05 28.74 -13.40
C ALA A 583 -10.46 28.22 -13.74
N ILE A 584 -11.30 27.97 -12.72
CA ILE A 584 -12.69 27.57 -12.92
C ILE A 584 -13.50 28.69 -13.61
N ALA A 585 -13.29 29.94 -13.23
CA ALA A 585 -13.96 31.08 -13.89
C ALA A 585 -13.59 31.15 -15.38
N ARG A 586 -12.30 31.03 -15.71
CA ARG A 586 -11.86 30.98 -17.12
C ARG A 586 -12.45 29.79 -17.88
N TYR A 587 -12.49 28.62 -17.26
CA TYR A 587 -13.10 27.42 -17.87
C TYR A 587 -14.58 27.66 -18.22
N LYS A 588 -15.29 28.40 -17.38
CA LYS A 588 -16.69 28.75 -17.57
C LYS A 588 -16.92 30.01 -18.44
N GLY A 589 -15.86 30.60 -18.96
CA GLY A 589 -15.95 31.85 -19.75
C GLY A 589 -16.34 33.08 -18.92
N VAL A 590 -16.14 33.03 -17.60
CA VAL A 590 -16.42 34.17 -16.70
C VAL A 590 -15.13 34.97 -16.51
N ASN A 591 -15.16 36.24 -16.86
CA ASN A 591 -14.07 37.18 -16.58
C ASN A 591 -14.12 37.62 -15.11
N ILE A 592 -13.11 37.32 -14.35
CA ILE A 592 -12.89 37.91 -13.03
C ILE A 592 -12.04 39.17 -13.28
N HIS A 593 -12.60 40.33 -12.97
CA HIS A 593 -11.80 41.56 -12.90
C HIS A 593 -10.96 41.48 -11.64
N GLU A 594 -9.62 41.41 -11.79
CA GLU A 594 -8.65 41.56 -10.71
C GLU A 594 -8.64 42.98 -10.16
#